data_8c465d1c892fd181102232684e4aa8ff
#
_entry.id   8c465d1c892fd181102232684e4aa8ff
#
_cell.length_a   1.000
_cell.length_b   1.000
_cell.length_c   1.000
_cell.angle_alpha   90.00
_cell.angle_beta   90.00
_cell.angle_gamma   90.00
#
_symmetry.space_group_name_H-M   'P 1'
#
loop_
_entity.id
_entity.type
_entity.pdbx_description
1 polymer ?
#
loop_
_entity_poly.entity_id
_entity_poly.type
_entity_poly.pdbx_seq_one_letter_code
_entity_poly.pdbx_strand_id
1 'polypeptide(L)'
;WTAILRQRVAHRRQRCAGISGNRGFRGRSHASHAIIATMSRNAGRSWRSFDPTQTRQDPPVTALPCRILGLDPGSLRTGWGIIDLTEQGERHVANGCIRTGGGALASRMSAIHDGVAALVREYRPQEVAIERVFVHRNPDSALKLGQARGAALSAVWLPGVEVHEYAPRAIKLAVVGTGAAEKAQVAHMIR
;
A
#
# COMPACT_ATOMS: atom_id res chain seq x y z
N TRP A 1 7.13 -5.98 6.51
CA TRP A 1 7.10 -5.43 5.16
C TRP A 1 7.20 -6.50 4.07
N THR A 2 8.11 -7.51 4.17
CA THR A 2 8.26 -8.58 3.17
C THR A 2 6.95 -9.33 2.91
N ALA A 3 6.23 -9.68 3.97
CA ALA A 3 4.93 -10.34 3.87
C ALA A 3 3.89 -9.46 3.13
N ILE A 4 3.89 -8.16 3.39
CA ILE A 4 3.02 -7.18 2.74
C ILE A 4 3.34 -7.10 1.24
N LEU A 5 4.62 -7.07 0.88
CA LEU A 5 5.05 -7.06 -0.52
C LEU A 5 4.64 -8.34 -1.26
N ARG A 6 4.83 -9.51 -0.66
CA ARG A 6 4.36 -10.80 -1.23
C ARG A 6 2.85 -10.79 -1.47
N GLN A 7 2.07 -10.27 -0.51
CA GLN A 7 0.62 -10.13 -0.68
C GLN A 7 0.29 -9.20 -1.86
N ARG A 8 0.98 -8.06 -2.00
CA ARG A 8 0.75 -7.15 -3.13
C ARG A 8 1.05 -7.81 -4.47
N VAL A 9 2.15 -8.51 -4.58
CA VAL A 9 2.54 -9.26 -5.79
C VAL A 9 1.50 -10.33 -6.13
N ALA A 10 1.08 -11.13 -5.15
CA ALA A 10 0.07 -12.17 -5.36
C ALA A 10 -1.25 -11.58 -5.87
N HIS A 11 -1.74 -10.50 -5.25
CA HIS A 11 -2.95 -9.81 -5.67
C HIS A 11 -2.83 -9.24 -7.09
N ARG A 12 -1.68 -8.65 -7.42
CA ARG A 12 -1.41 -8.13 -8.77
C ARG A 12 -1.41 -9.24 -9.82
N ARG A 13 -0.77 -10.38 -9.56
CA ARG A 13 -0.75 -11.54 -10.46
C ARG A 13 -2.15 -12.08 -10.72
N GLN A 14 -3.01 -12.16 -9.70
CA GLN A 14 -4.40 -12.58 -9.86
C GLN A 14 -5.20 -11.64 -10.76
N ARG A 15 -5.01 -10.33 -10.63
CA ARG A 15 -5.67 -9.33 -11.50
C ARG A 15 -5.22 -9.44 -12.95
N CYS A 16 -3.92 -9.63 -13.21
CA CYS A 16 -3.40 -9.83 -14.56
C CYS A 16 -3.94 -11.11 -15.20
N ALA A 17 -4.05 -12.21 -14.46
CA ALA A 17 -4.62 -13.47 -14.93
C ALA A 17 -6.11 -13.37 -15.30
N GLY A 18 -6.89 -12.57 -14.53
CA GLY A 18 -8.31 -12.32 -14.81
C GLY A 18 -8.55 -11.52 -16.11
N ILE A 19 -7.62 -10.67 -16.51
CA ILE A 19 -7.72 -9.86 -17.74
C ILE A 19 -7.47 -10.72 -19.00
N SER A 20 -6.67 -11.78 -18.91
CA SER A 20 -6.36 -12.68 -20.02
C SER A 20 -7.56 -13.50 -20.52
N GLY A 21 -8.63 -13.62 -19.72
CA GLY A 21 -9.82 -14.41 -20.06
C GLY A 21 -10.88 -13.68 -20.91
N ASN A 22 -10.76 -12.38 -21.12
CA ASN A 22 -11.78 -11.59 -21.84
C ASN A 22 -11.18 -10.85 -23.07
N ARG A 23 -10.74 -11.58 -24.09
CA ARG A 23 -10.35 -10.99 -25.39
C ARG A 23 -11.57 -10.83 -26.27
N GLY A 24 -12.21 -9.66 -26.16
CA GLY A 24 -13.32 -9.31 -27.05
C GLY A 24 -13.78 -7.87 -26.89
N PHE A 25 -12.90 -6.88 -27.01
CA PHE A 25 -13.36 -5.51 -27.22
C PHE A 25 -12.38 -4.74 -28.15
N ARG A 26 -12.82 -4.55 -29.39
CA ARG A 26 -12.24 -3.58 -30.33
C ARG A 26 -12.79 -2.20 -29.96
N GLY A 27 -11.93 -1.28 -29.51
CA GLY A 27 -12.29 0.10 -29.18
C GLY A 27 -11.16 1.05 -29.47
N ARG A 28 -11.40 1.97 -30.38
CA ARG A 28 -10.50 2.95 -31.04
C ARG A 28 -9.79 3.87 -30.04
N SER A 29 -8.53 4.15 -30.39
CA SER A 29 -7.72 5.23 -29.87
C SER A 29 -8.33 6.61 -30.11
N HIS A 30 -8.50 7.41 -29.08
CA HIS A 30 -8.33 8.87 -29.10
C HIS A 30 -7.93 9.31 -27.69
N ALA A 31 -6.64 9.50 -27.51
CA ALA A 31 -6.06 10.09 -26.32
C ALA A 31 -5.67 11.53 -26.63
N SER A 32 -5.65 12.32 -25.62
CA SER A 32 -5.05 13.64 -25.49
C SER A 32 -6.02 14.82 -25.42
N HIS A 33 -5.78 15.64 -24.39
CA HIS A 33 -6.38 16.94 -24.11
C HIS A 33 -7.67 16.97 -23.28
N ALA A 34 -7.66 16.48 -22.02
CA ALA A 34 -8.71 16.84 -21.04
C ALA A 34 -8.28 16.70 -19.57
N ILE A 35 -7.08 17.10 -19.16
CA ILE A 35 -6.65 16.97 -17.75
C ILE A 35 -6.75 18.28 -16.94
N ILE A 36 -6.98 19.43 -17.54
CA ILE A 36 -6.93 20.71 -16.82
C ILE A 36 -8.30 21.32 -16.48
N ALA A 37 -9.40 20.77 -16.96
CA ALA A 37 -10.73 21.41 -16.81
C ALA A 37 -11.65 20.84 -15.73
N THR A 38 -11.22 19.90 -14.88
CA THR A 38 -12.16 19.17 -13.97
C THR A 38 -11.97 19.47 -12.48
N MET A 39 -11.17 20.46 -12.08
CA MET A 39 -10.99 20.79 -10.66
C MET A 39 -12.00 21.79 -10.08
N SER A 40 -13.02 22.23 -10.80
CA SER A 40 -13.91 23.31 -10.32
C SER A 40 -15.38 22.96 -10.14
N ARG A 41 -15.81 21.69 -10.10
CA ARG A 41 -17.23 21.37 -9.93
C ARG A 41 -17.51 20.18 -9.00
N ASN A 42 -16.92 20.13 -7.83
CA ASN A 42 -17.30 19.14 -6.82
C ASN A 42 -17.78 19.78 -5.50
N ALA A 43 -18.43 20.93 -5.58
CA ALA A 43 -19.20 21.48 -4.49
C ALA A 43 -20.58 20.82 -4.48
N GLY A 44 -20.85 19.89 -3.54
CA GLY A 44 -22.20 19.47 -3.24
C GLY A 44 -22.55 17.99 -3.30
N ARG A 45 -21.63 17.05 -3.21
CA ARG A 45 -22.03 15.66 -2.96
C ARG A 45 -22.29 15.45 -1.48
N SER A 46 -23.57 15.53 -1.09
CA SER A 46 -24.02 15.12 0.24
C SER A 46 -23.70 13.64 0.48
N TRP A 47 -23.33 13.26 1.71
CA TRP A 47 -23.22 11.86 2.14
C TRP A 47 -24.48 11.03 1.83
N ARG A 48 -25.64 11.69 1.61
CA ARG A 48 -26.90 11.07 1.21
C ARG A 48 -26.90 10.53 -0.23
N SER A 49 -25.94 10.93 -1.06
CA SER A 49 -25.75 10.40 -2.42
C SER A 49 -24.69 9.29 -2.48
N PHE A 50 -24.23 8.77 -1.33
CA PHE A 50 -23.33 7.63 -1.28
C PHE A 50 -24.09 6.36 -1.69
N ASP A 51 -23.75 5.82 -2.85
CA ASP A 51 -24.23 4.54 -3.33
C ASP A 51 -23.24 3.45 -2.96
N PRO A 52 -23.55 2.58 -1.98
CA PRO A 52 -22.64 1.51 -1.57
C PRO A 52 -22.49 0.40 -2.64
N THR A 53 -23.36 0.41 -3.67
CA THR A 53 -23.30 -0.57 -4.77
C THR A 53 -22.43 -0.10 -5.93
N GLN A 54 -21.98 1.15 -5.94
CA GLN A 54 -20.99 1.59 -6.91
C GLN A 54 -19.70 0.83 -6.67
N THR A 55 -19.48 -0.18 -7.47
CA THR A 55 -18.22 -0.91 -7.54
C THR A 55 -17.14 0.12 -7.86
N ARG A 56 -16.25 0.40 -6.90
CA ARG A 56 -15.03 1.17 -7.19
C ARG A 56 -14.38 0.47 -8.37
N GLN A 57 -14.33 1.13 -9.50
CA GLN A 57 -13.47 0.66 -10.58
C GLN A 57 -12.06 0.63 -10.01
N ASP A 58 -11.54 -0.58 -9.87
CA ASP A 58 -10.15 -0.73 -9.45
C ASP A 58 -9.27 0.05 -10.42
N PRO A 59 -8.33 0.83 -9.93
CA PRO A 59 -7.42 1.57 -10.78
C PRO A 59 -6.72 0.60 -11.75
N PRO A 60 -6.37 1.04 -12.95
CA PRO A 60 -5.69 0.20 -13.93
C PRO A 60 -4.42 -0.38 -13.32
N VAL A 61 -4.11 -1.63 -13.64
CA VAL A 61 -2.86 -2.25 -13.18
C VAL A 61 -1.70 -1.49 -13.80
N THR A 62 -0.85 -0.90 -12.97
CA THR A 62 0.35 -0.18 -13.42
C THR A 62 1.19 -1.10 -14.31
N ALA A 63 1.72 -0.58 -15.42
CA ALA A 63 2.56 -1.36 -16.33
C ALA A 63 3.83 -1.90 -15.63
N LEU A 64 4.41 -2.97 -16.15
CA LEU A 64 5.73 -3.46 -15.73
C LEU A 64 6.84 -2.71 -16.48
N PRO A 65 8.01 -2.48 -15.86
CA PRO A 65 8.34 -2.77 -14.46
C PRO A 65 7.62 -1.83 -13.48
N CYS A 66 7.31 -2.34 -12.28
CA CYS A 66 6.63 -1.58 -11.24
C CYS A 66 7.38 -1.67 -9.92
N ARG A 67 7.76 -0.51 -9.36
CA ARG A 67 8.39 -0.43 -8.05
C ARG A 67 7.34 -0.31 -6.95
N ILE A 68 7.44 -1.18 -5.96
CA ILE A 68 6.49 -1.29 -4.86
C ILE A 68 7.23 -1.03 -3.54
N LEU A 69 6.71 -0.09 -2.74
CA LEU A 69 7.14 0.16 -1.37
C LEU A 69 6.18 -0.54 -0.40
N GLY A 70 6.68 -1.47 0.40
CA GLY A 70 5.95 -2.08 1.52
C GLY A 70 6.23 -1.35 2.82
N LEU A 71 5.18 -1.02 3.58
CA LEU A 71 5.26 -0.33 4.87
C LEU A 71 4.57 -1.15 5.97
N ASP A 72 5.28 -1.36 7.07
CA ASP A 72 4.78 -1.96 8.32
C ASP A 72 4.89 -0.90 9.44
N PRO A 73 3.87 -0.03 9.59
CA PRO A 73 3.93 1.09 10.50
C PRO A 73 3.89 0.66 11.97
N GLY A 74 4.79 1.20 12.75
CA GLY A 74 4.77 1.09 14.20
C GLY A 74 5.26 2.37 14.85
N SER A 75 4.72 2.73 16.03
CA SER A 75 5.00 4.02 16.68
C SER A 75 6.44 4.19 17.20
N LEU A 76 7.22 3.11 17.34
CA LEU A 76 8.63 3.12 17.72
C LEU A 76 9.54 2.70 16.58
N ARG A 77 9.02 1.88 15.68
CA ARG A 77 9.75 1.34 14.53
C ARG A 77 8.78 1.15 13.38
N THR A 78 9.06 1.75 12.23
CA THR A 78 8.35 1.49 10.98
C THR A 78 9.25 0.71 10.05
N GLY A 79 8.90 -0.54 9.79
CA GLY A 79 9.59 -1.40 8.82
C GLY A 79 9.24 -0.99 7.39
N TRP A 80 10.20 -1.07 6.48
CA TRP A 80 9.96 -0.82 5.07
C TRP A 80 10.80 -1.73 4.18
N GLY A 81 10.32 -1.95 2.96
CA GLY A 81 11.03 -2.69 1.93
C GLY A 81 10.59 -2.27 0.55
N ILE A 82 11.48 -2.39 -0.41
CA ILE A 82 11.26 -2.02 -1.81
C ILE A 82 11.61 -3.19 -2.71
N ILE A 83 10.72 -3.47 -3.64
CA ILE A 83 10.94 -4.44 -4.71
C ILE A 83 10.60 -3.82 -6.06
N ASP A 84 11.25 -4.29 -7.10
CA ASP A 84 10.84 -4.12 -8.49
C ASP A 84 10.12 -5.40 -8.93
N LEU A 85 8.89 -5.26 -9.39
CA LEU A 85 8.15 -6.32 -10.05
C LEU A 85 8.38 -6.20 -11.55
N THR A 86 8.98 -7.24 -12.15
CA THR A 86 9.31 -7.32 -13.58
C THR A 86 8.60 -8.51 -14.22
N GLU A 87 8.71 -8.67 -15.53
CA GLU A 87 8.20 -9.86 -16.23
C GLU A 87 8.91 -11.14 -15.78
N GLN A 88 10.18 -11.05 -15.36
CA GLN A 88 10.97 -12.17 -14.86
C GLN A 88 10.71 -12.51 -13.40
N GLY A 89 9.96 -11.66 -12.67
CA GLY A 89 9.62 -11.86 -11.26
C GLY A 89 9.94 -10.67 -10.38
N GLU A 90 10.04 -10.92 -9.07
CA GLU A 90 10.33 -9.91 -8.06
C GLU A 90 11.85 -9.76 -7.86
N ARG A 91 12.34 -8.53 -7.86
CA ARG A 91 13.71 -8.19 -7.53
C ARG A 91 13.75 -7.32 -6.28
N HIS A 92 14.46 -7.75 -5.26
CA HIS A 92 14.72 -6.94 -4.08
C HIS A 92 15.58 -5.73 -4.45
N VAL A 93 15.21 -4.54 -3.96
CA VAL A 93 15.95 -3.28 -4.17
C VAL A 93 16.59 -2.83 -2.87
N ALA A 94 15.80 -2.62 -1.82
CA ALA A 94 16.27 -2.15 -0.52
C ALA A 94 15.28 -2.49 0.59
N ASN A 95 15.75 -2.46 1.82
CA ASN A 95 14.88 -2.56 3.00
C ASN A 95 15.53 -1.93 4.22
N GLY A 96 14.72 -1.64 5.23
CA GLY A 96 15.22 -1.07 6.46
C GLY A 96 14.14 -0.81 7.50
N CYS A 97 14.49 0.03 8.45
CA CYS A 97 13.62 0.40 9.55
C CYS A 97 13.83 1.86 9.94
N ILE A 98 12.76 2.64 9.92
CA ILE A 98 12.72 3.98 10.49
C ILE A 98 12.55 3.82 12.00
N ARG A 99 13.53 4.28 12.76
CA ARG A 99 13.51 4.29 14.24
C ARG A 99 13.17 5.67 14.72
N THR A 100 12.10 5.79 15.51
CA THR A 100 11.62 7.10 15.97
C THR A 100 12.27 7.57 17.26
N GLY A 101 13.06 6.70 17.92
CA GLY A 101 13.61 6.99 19.24
C GLY A 101 12.55 7.02 20.34
N GLY A 102 12.98 7.50 21.55
CA GLY A 102 12.10 7.86 22.64
C GLY A 102 11.59 9.29 22.48
N GLY A 103 10.64 9.69 23.32
CA GLY A 103 10.15 11.07 23.35
C GLY A 103 8.66 11.22 23.03
N ALA A 104 8.24 12.47 22.84
CA ALA A 104 6.85 12.83 22.61
C ALA A 104 6.30 12.15 21.35
N LEU A 105 5.03 11.78 21.40
CA LEU A 105 4.36 11.09 20.29
C LEU A 105 4.42 11.91 18.99
N ALA A 106 4.24 13.22 19.08
CA ALA A 106 4.31 14.13 17.93
C ALA A 106 5.68 14.05 17.21
N SER A 107 6.79 14.07 17.98
CA SER A 107 8.14 13.96 17.41
C SER A 107 8.36 12.60 16.71
N ARG A 108 7.77 11.53 17.27
CA ARG A 108 7.82 10.22 16.64
C ARG A 108 7.03 10.17 15.33
N MET A 109 5.86 10.82 15.28
CA MET A 109 5.05 10.91 14.06
C MET A 109 5.77 11.71 12.97
N SER A 110 6.43 12.83 13.33
CA SER A 110 7.27 13.58 12.40
C SER A 110 8.41 12.70 11.84
N ALA A 111 9.12 11.98 12.69
CA ALA A 111 10.19 11.09 12.23
C ALA A 111 9.72 9.99 11.27
N ILE A 112 8.51 9.45 11.48
CA ILE A 112 7.90 8.49 10.56
C ILE A 112 7.59 9.17 9.22
N HIS A 113 6.90 10.31 9.26
CA HIS A 113 6.55 11.08 8.07
C HIS A 113 7.79 11.40 7.24
N ASP A 114 8.80 12.01 7.86
CA ASP A 114 10.02 12.48 7.17
C ASP A 114 10.82 11.31 6.59
N GLY A 115 10.92 10.21 7.35
CA GLY A 115 11.56 8.99 6.89
C GLY A 115 10.86 8.36 5.68
N VAL A 116 9.54 8.24 5.71
CA VAL A 116 8.77 7.71 4.57
C VAL A 116 8.83 8.67 3.38
N ALA A 117 8.72 9.99 3.60
CA ALA A 117 8.86 10.98 2.53
C ALA A 117 10.24 10.93 1.85
N ALA A 118 11.31 10.67 2.62
CA ALA A 118 12.65 10.47 2.07
C ALA A 118 12.70 9.22 1.17
N LEU A 119 12.13 8.09 1.61
CA LEU A 119 12.05 6.86 0.80
C LEU A 119 11.28 7.08 -0.51
N VAL A 120 10.14 7.76 -0.45
CA VAL A 120 9.34 8.06 -1.64
C VAL A 120 10.10 8.94 -2.63
N ARG A 121 10.83 9.95 -2.16
CA ARG A 121 11.67 10.80 -3.02
C ARG A 121 12.84 10.04 -3.65
N GLU A 122 13.51 9.20 -2.87
CA GLU A 122 14.69 8.45 -3.30
C GLU A 122 14.34 7.34 -4.29
N TYR A 123 13.36 6.52 -3.93
CA TYR A 123 13.06 5.30 -4.69
C TYR A 123 11.93 5.46 -5.71
N ARG A 124 11.11 6.50 -5.61
CA ARG A 124 10.00 6.83 -6.54
C ARG A 124 9.10 5.63 -6.81
N PRO A 125 8.48 5.01 -5.79
CA PRO A 125 7.60 3.87 -5.98
C PRO A 125 6.34 4.29 -6.75
N GLN A 126 5.83 3.42 -7.60
CA GLN A 126 4.52 3.59 -8.26
C GLN A 126 3.38 3.08 -7.38
N GLU A 127 3.67 2.13 -6.50
CA GLU A 127 2.68 1.53 -5.62
C GLU A 127 3.22 1.45 -4.19
N VAL A 128 2.31 1.60 -3.24
CA VAL A 128 2.59 1.39 -1.82
C VAL A 128 1.65 0.35 -1.24
N ALA A 129 2.21 -0.62 -0.55
CA ALA A 129 1.48 -1.64 0.20
C ALA A 129 1.64 -1.40 1.69
N ILE A 130 0.54 -1.27 2.43
CA ILE A 130 0.56 -0.97 3.87
C ILE A 130 -0.39 -1.89 4.63
N GLU A 131 -0.01 -2.29 5.85
CA GLU A 131 -0.84 -3.10 6.72
C GLU A 131 -1.97 -2.26 7.34
N ARG A 132 -3.18 -2.85 7.40
CA ARG A 132 -4.31 -2.29 8.16
C ARG A 132 -4.12 -2.50 9.64
N VAL A 133 -4.46 -1.48 10.42
CA VAL A 133 -4.49 -1.58 11.88
C VAL A 133 -5.78 -2.23 12.33
N PHE A 134 -5.67 -3.20 13.24
CA PHE A 134 -6.79 -3.80 13.95
C PHE A 134 -6.67 -3.57 15.47
N VAL A 135 -7.77 -3.19 16.09
CA VAL A 135 -7.86 -3.07 17.55
C VAL A 135 -8.08 -4.47 18.15
N HIS A 136 -7.07 -5.03 18.85
CA HIS A 136 -7.20 -6.34 19.48
C HIS A 136 -7.53 -6.29 20.96
N ARG A 137 -6.66 -5.71 21.79
CA ARG A 137 -6.79 -5.80 23.26
C ARG A 137 -6.54 -4.48 24.00
N ASN A 138 -5.79 -3.56 23.43
CA ASN A 138 -5.41 -2.31 24.06
C ASN A 138 -5.73 -1.13 23.16
N PRO A 139 -6.80 -0.37 23.45
CA PRO A 139 -7.21 0.80 22.66
C PRO A 139 -6.13 1.87 22.52
N ASP A 140 -5.35 2.14 23.57
CA ASP A 140 -4.28 3.15 23.55
C ASP A 140 -3.17 2.75 22.57
N SER A 141 -2.77 1.49 22.58
CA SER A 141 -1.79 0.97 21.62
C SER A 141 -2.30 1.02 20.18
N ALA A 142 -3.58 0.70 19.97
CA ALA A 142 -4.21 0.78 18.65
C ALA A 142 -4.30 2.23 18.16
N LEU A 143 -4.61 3.19 19.05
CA LEU A 143 -4.64 4.61 18.70
C LEU A 143 -3.25 5.11 18.29
N LYS A 144 -2.20 4.80 19.05
CA LYS A 144 -0.80 5.15 18.72
C LYS A 144 -0.35 4.52 17.38
N LEU A 145 -0.77 3.28 17.12
CA LEU A 145 -0.48 2.60 15.86
C LEU A 145 -1.23 3.24 14.68
N GLY A 146 -2.50 3.62 14.89
CA GLY A 146 -3.29 4.36 13.90
C GLY A 146 -2.67 5.71 13.54
N GLN A 147 -2.14 6.43 14.53
CA GLN A 147 -1.43 7.70 14.32
C GLN A 147 -0.12 7.48 13.54
N ALA A 148 0.68 6.47 13.89
CA ALA A 148 1.89 6.11 13.14
C ALA A 148 1.59 5.77 11.68
N ARG A 149 0.52 5.00 11.45
CA ARG A 149 0.04 4.69 10.11
C ARG A 149 -0.42 5.93 9.36
N GLY A 150 -1.16 6.83 10.01
CA GLY A 150 -1.58 8.11 9.44
C GLY A 150 -0.39 8.98 9.02
N ALA A 151 0.64 9.06 9.85
CA ALA A 151 1.90 9.75 9.53
C ALA A 151 2.61 9.15 8.31
N ALA A 152 2.68 7.82 8.23
CA ALA A 152 3.26 7.14 7.07
C ALA A 152 2.45 7.40 5.78
N LEU A 153 1.12 7.31 5.84
CA LEU A 153 0.25 7.54 4.69
C LEU A 153 0.28 8.98 4.19
N SER A 154 0.33 9.96 5.10
CA SER A 154 0.42 11.37 4.71
C SER A 154 1.70 11.70 3.95
N ALA A 155 2.79 10.97 4.23
CA ALA A 155 4.06 11.10 3.54
C ALA A 155 4.10 10.46 2.14
N VAL A 156 3.20 9.50 1.89
CA VAL A 156 3.09 8.78 0.61
C VAL A 156 2.25 9.54 -0.41
N TRP A 157 1.44 10.52 0.04
CA TRP A 157 0.49 11.21 -0.83
C TRP A 157 1.18 12.03 -1.92
N LEU A 158 1.42 11.38 -3.07
CA LEU A 158 1.90 12.01 -4.30
C LEU A 158 0.96 11.64 -5.45
N PRO A 159 0.75 12.53 -6.43
CA PRO A 159 -0.01 12.21 -7.63
C PRO A 159 0.61 11.01 -8.37
N GLY A 160 -0.22 10.01 -8.68
CA GLY A 160 0.20 8.82 -9.42
C GLY A 160 0.74 7.66 -8.59
N VAL A 161 0.83 7.79 -7.25
CA VAL A 161 1.16 6.66 -6.37
C VAL A 161 -0.12 5.96 -5.90
N GLU A 162 -0.24 4.67 -6.20
CA GLU A 162 -1.37 3.86 -5.73
C GLU A 162 -1.08 3.27 -4.35
N VAL A 163 -2.01 3.45 -3.39
CA VAL A 163 -1.89 2.89 -2.04
C VAL A 163 -2.83 1.70 -1.88
N HIS A 164 -2.27 0.55 -1.50
CA HIS A 164 -2.98 -0.71 -1.29
C HIS A 164 -2.89 -1.14 0.17
N GLU A 165 -4.04 -1.38 0.78
CA GLU A 165 -4.14 -1.75 2.19
C GLU A 165 -4.48 -3.23 2.36
N TYR A 166 -3.73 -3.92 3.23
CA TYR A 166 -3.91 -5.34 3.48
C TYR A 166 -4.19 -5.67 4.93
N ALA A 167 -5.20 -6.51 5.17
CA ALA A 167 -5.48 -7.03 6.50
C ALA A 167 -4.36 -8.01 6.95
N PRO A 168 -3.97 -8.05 8.24
CA PRO A 168 -2.95 -8.96 8.76
C PRO A 168 -3.20 -10.42 8.41
N ARG A 169 -4.48 -10.85 8.42
CA ARG A 169 -4.87 -12.22 8.03
C ARG A 169 -4.59 -12.51 6.56
N ALA A 170 -4.84 -11.54 5.67
CA ALA A 170 -4.56 -11.69 4.24
C ALA A 170 -3.06 -11.80 3.98
N ILE A 171 -2.25 -10.99 4.69
CA ILE A 171 -0.80 -11.02 4.61
C ILE A 171 -0.27 -12.40 5.04
N LYS A 172 -0.75 -12.95 6.16
CA LYS A 172 -0.38 -14.29 6.63
C LYS A 172 -0.75 -15.38 5.63
N LEU A 173 -1.95 -15.31 5.07
CA LEU A 173 -2.42 -16.26 4.06
C LEU A 173 -1.52 -16.31 2.83
N ALA A 174 -1.07 -15.15 2.34
CA ALA A 174 -0.17 -15.09 1.18
C ALA A 174 1.23 -15.64 1.42
N VAL A 175 1.73 -15.56 2.67
CA VAL A 175 3.09 -15.99 3.00
C VAL A 175 3.15 -17.45 3.41
N VAL A 176 2.18 -17.92 4.19
CA VAL A 176 2.22 -19.24 4.85
C VAL A 176 1.09 -20.16 4.39
N GLY A 177 0.18 -19.69 3.55
CA GLY A 177 -0.99 -20.45 3.09
C GLY A 177 -2.12 -20.55 4.12
N THR A 178 -1.96 -19.98 5.34
CA THR A 178 -3.01 -19.93 6.36
C THR A 178 -3.03 -18.58 7.08
N GLY A 179 -4.24 -18.04 7.25
CA GLY A 179 -4.44 -16.77 7.97
C GLY A 179 -4.30 -16.89 9.50
N ALA A 180 -4.24 -18.10 10.03
CA ALA A 180 -4.07 -18.41 11.46
C ALA A 180 -2.59 -18.56 11.87
N ALA A 181 -1.64 -18.44 10.92
CA ALA A 181 -0.22 -18.65 11.16
C ALA A 181 0.32 -17.79 12.31
N GLU A 182 1.20 -18.37 13.11
CA GLU A 182 1.91 -17.66 14.16
C GLU A 182 3.04 -16.79 13.59
N LYS A 183 3.45 -15.79 14.36
CA LYS A 183 4.51 -14.84 13.93
C LYS A 183 5.84 -15.55 13.60
N ALA A 184 6.17 -16.61 14.33
CA ALA A 184 7.38 -17.41 14.10
C ALA A 184 7.34 -18.13 12.74
N GLN A 185 6.19 -18.69 12.35
CA GLN A 185 6.00 -19.35 11.05
C GLN A 185 6.13 -18.35 9.90
N VAL A 186 5.51 -17.16 10.03
CA VAL A 186 5.66 -16.08 9.04
C VAL A 186 7.12 -15.67 8.91
N ALA A 187 7.83 -15.47 10.02
CA ALA A 187 9.24 -15.08 10.02
C ALA A 187 10.15 -16.13 9.37
N HIS A 188 9.86 -17.44 9.55
CA HIS A 188 10.60 -18.53 8.91
C HIS A 188 10.43 -18.54 7.38
N MET A 189 9.23 -18.29 6.89
CA MET A 189 8.92 -18.29 5.44
C MET A 189 9.41 -17.05 4.69
N ILE A 190 9.85 -16.02 5.41
CA ILE A 190 10.34 -14.75 4.82
C ILE A 190 11.87 -14.73 4.67
N ARG A 191 12.56 -15.65 5.32
CA ARG A 191 14.02 -15.80 5.23
C ARG A 191 14.39 -16.51 3.93
#